data_1f3b1362a1dd21898d9c5983cafd5f0a
#
_entry.id   1f3b1362a1dd21898d9c5983cafd5f0a
#
_cell.length_a   1.000
_cell.length_b   1.000
_cell.length_c   1.000
_cell.angle_alpha   90.00
_cell.angle_beta   90.00
_cell.angle_gamma   90.00
#
_symmetry.space_group_name_H-M   'P 1'
#
loop_
_entity.id
_entity.type
_entity.pdbx_description
1 polymer ?
#
loop_
_entity_poly.entity_id
_entity_poly.type
_entity_poly.pdbx_seq_one_letter_code
_entity_poly.pdbx_strand_id
1 'polypeptide(L)'
;DDVESRGLGDVYKRQDLLRLVTDVLTLSELDQYEQLPTDAETDLHAICQLASEVAKDNTQKDVEVLFEPERESLLIRSNSERISQVLNNLAHNAAKFTTRGSIRIAYSVLEAEKKIEISVTDTGTGIPKDQQEAVFERFYKMNSFTQGTGLGLPICRSIAEKLGGSLRIDTSYTEGCRMILTLPLIYA
;
A
#
# COMPACT_ATOMS: atom_id res chain seq x y z
N ASP A 1 16.99 21.54 -26.75
CA ASP A 1 17.29 20.58 -25.67
C ASP A 1 17.06 21.12 -24.24
N ASP A 2 17.36 22.42 -24.01
CA ASP A 2 17.27 23.01 -22.66
C ASP A 2 15.83 23.41 -22.24
N VAL A 3 14.96 23.68 -23.19
CA VAL A 3 13.54 24.07 -22.95
C VAL A 3 12.66 22.86 -22.68
N GLU A 4 12.88 21.73 -23.35
CA GLU A 4 12.15 20.46 -23.10
C GLU A 4 12.52 19.87 -21.74
N SER A 5 13.79 19.94 -21.34
CA SER A 5 14.26 19.47 -20.03
C SER A 5 13.65 20.29 -18.87
N ARG A 6 13.49 21.60 -19.03
CA ARG A 6 12.82 22.47 -18.04
C ARG A 6 11.32 22.21 -17.97
N GLY A 7 10.66 21.98 -19.11
CA GLY A 7 9.23 21.66 -19.17
C GLY A 7 8.88 20.33 -18.48
N LEU A 8 9.68 19.29 -18.69
CA LEU A 8 9.52 18.00 -18.01
C LEU A 8 9.73 18.11 -16.50
N GLY A 9 10.77 18.84 -16.07
CA GLY A 9 11.02 19.07 -14.64
C GLY A 9 9.88 19.83 -13.94
N ASP A 10 9.24 20.76 -14.61
CA ASP A 10 8.12 21.52 -14.07
C ASP A 10 6.82 20.69 -13.99
N VAL A 11 6.60 19.78 -14.95
CA VAL A 11 5.46 18.84 -14.91
C VAL A 11 5.61 17.88 -13.74
N TYR A 12 6.78 17.28 -13.52
CA TYR A 12 7.04 16.40 -12.38
C TYR A 12 6.87 17.11 -11.04
N LYS A 13 7.38 18.32 -10.91
CA LYS A 13 7.22 19.13 -9.69
C LYS A 13 5.75 19.45 -9.41
N ARG A 14 4.95 19.71 -10.42
CA ARG A 14 3.50 19.96 -10.28
C ARG A 14 2.77 18.70 -9.84
N GLN A 15 3.11 17.53 -10.39
CA GLN A 15 2.51 16.26 -9.98
C GLN A 15 2.86 15.89 -8.52
N ASP A 16 4.12 16.09 -8.13
CA ASP A 16 4.55 15.85 -6.75
C ASP A 16 3.85 16.80 -5.78
N LEU A 17 3.66 18.07 -6.15
CA LEU A 17 2.95 19.06 -5.33
C LEU A 17 1.46 18.70 -5.18
N LEU A 18 0.78 18.31 -6.27
CA LEU A 18 -0.61 17.87 -6.21
C LEU A 18 -0.77 16.63 -5.33
N ARG A 19 0.13 15.65 -5.44
CA ARG A 19 0.14 14.47 -4.59
C ARG A 19 0.35 14.85 -3.12
N LEU A 20 1.28 15.74 -2.83
CA LEU A 20 1.53 16.23 -1.48
C LEU A 20 0.28 16.90 -0.88
N VAL A 21 -0.38 17.78 -1.62
CA VAL A 21 -1.63 18.43 -1.18
C VAL A 21 -2.72 17.40 -0.92
N THR A 22 -2.90 16.43 -1.83
CA THR A 22 -3.89 15.35 -1.67
C THR A 22 -3.60 14.50 -0.44
N ASP A 23 -2.34 14.12 -0.22
CA ASP A 23 -1.93 13.33 0.94
C ASP A 23 -2.13 14.09 2.27
N VAL A 24 -1.82 15.39 2.31
CA VAL A 24 -2.05 16.24 3.50
C VAL A 24 -3.55 16.36 3.77
N LEU A 25 -4.39 16.57 2.75
CA LEU A 25 -5.84 16.61 2.91
C LEU A 25 -6.40 15.27 3.39
N THR A 26 -5.90 14.16 2.88
CA THR A 26 -6.27 12.81 3.34
C THR A 26 -5.94 12.60 4.82
N LEU A 27 -4.73 13.00 5.26
CA LEU A 27 -4.38 12.93 6.68
C LEU A 27 -5.29 13.79 7.54
N SER A 28 -5.57 15.04 7.11
CA SER A 28 -6.47 15.94 7.82
C SER A 28 -7.88 15.37 7.92
N GLU A 29 -8.37 14.73 6.87
CA GLU A 29 -9.66 14.04 6.89
C GLU A 29 -9.63 12.85 7.86
N LEU A 30 -8.60 11.99 7.78
CA LEU A 30 -8.45 10.84 8.66
C LEU A 30 -8.38 11.24 10.13
N ASP A 31 -7.72 12.35 10.45
CA ASP A 31 -7.60 12.86 11.83
C ASP A 31 -8.97 13.24 12.45
N GLN A 32 -10.02 13.46 11.63
CA GLN A 32 -11.39 13.73 12.09
C GLN A 32 -12.14 12.48 12.56
N TYR A 33 -11.68 11.28 12.20
CA TYR A 33 -12.31 10.02 12.56
C TYR A 33 -11.53 9.33 13.67
N GLU A 34 -12.21 8.84 14.68
CA GLU A 34 -11.66 7.88 15.62
C GLU A 34 -11.64 6.49 14.97
N GLN A 35 -12.74 6.12 14.31
CA GLN A 35 -12.88 4.90 13.50
C GLN A 35 -13.55 5.25 12.17
N LEU A 36 -13.11 4.58 11.10
CA LEU A 36 -13.74 4.70 9.78
C LEU A 36 -15.01 3.83 9.71
N PRO A 37 -16.03 4.22 8.92
CA PRO A 37 -17.18 3.38 8.66
C PRO A 37 -16.79 2.03 8.04
N THR A 38 -17.31 0.92 8.55
CA THR A 38 -16.99 -0.46 8.12
C THR A 38 -18.24 -1.31 7.89
N ASP A 39 -19.39 -0.68 7.66
CA ASP A 39 -20.70 -1.31 7.54
C ASP A 39 -21.10 -1.65 6.09
N ALA A 40 -20.29 -1.25 5.11
CA ALA A 40 -20.54 -1.53 3.71
C ALA A 40 -20.05 -2.93 3.30
N GLU A 41 -20.82 -3.59 2.43
CA GLU A 41 -20.39 -4.84 1.78
C GLU A 41 -19.17 -4.54 0.90
N THR A 42 -18.14 -5.34 1.04
CA THR A 42 -16.84 -5.15 0.42
C THR A 42 -16.35 -6.46 -0.17
N ASP A 43 -16.17 -6.50 -1.49
CA ASP A 43 -15.52 -7.63 -2.16
C ASP A 43 -14.00 -7.50 -2.04
N LEU A 44 -13.44 -8.16 -1.02
CA LEU A 44 -12.01 -8.10 -0.74
C LEU A 44 -11.19 -8.82 -1.82
N HIS A 45 -11.73 -9.91 -2.39
CA HIS A 45 -11.04 -10.62 -3.48
C HIS A 45 -10.84 -9.69 -4.68
N ALA A 46 -11.91 -9.01 -5.13
CA ALA A 46 -11.83 -8.08 -6.24
C ALA A 46 -10.86 -6.92 -5.97
N ILE A 47 -10.84 -6.36 -4.76
CA ILE A 47 -9.90 -5.29 -4.39
C ILE A 47 -8.45 -5.78 -4.45
N CYS A 48 -8.14 -6.95 -3.93
CA CYS A 48 -6.79 -7.52 -4.00
C CYS A 48 -6.36 -7.83 -5.43
N GLN A 49 -7.29 -8.32 -6.26
CA GLN A 49 -7.05 -8.56 -7.67
C GLN A 49 -6.72 -7.24 -8.40
N LEU A 50 -7.52 -6.19 -8.21
CA LEU A 50 -7.26 -4.87 -8.78
C LEU A 50 -5.90 -4.30 -8.34
N ALA A 51 -5.52 -4.48 -7.08
CA ALA A 51 -4.20 -4.06 -6.60
C ALA A 51 -3.06 -4.82 -7.33
N SER A 52 -3.27 -6.09 -7.68
CA SER A 52 -2.29 -6.84 -8.49
C SER A 52 -2.17 -6.29 -9.91
N GLU A 53 -3.26 -5.84 -10.51
CA GLU A 53 -3.27 -5.17 -11.80
C GLU A 53 -2.54 -3.83 -11.73
N VAL A 54 -2.78 -3.04 -10.68
CA VAL A 54 -2.04 -1.79 -10.43
C VAL A 54 -0.53 -2.05 -10.32
N ALA A 55 -0.12 -3.08 -9.58
CA ALA A 55 1.30 -3.46 -9.52
C ALA A 55 1.84 -3.79 -10.92
N LYS A 56 1.11 -4.61 -11.68
CA LYS A 56 1.49 -5.04 -13.03
C LYS A 56 1.65 -3.88 -14.02
N ASP A 57 0.75 -2.90 -13.97
CA ASP A 57 0.77 -1.73 -14.85
C ASP A 57 1.92 -0.76 -14.53
N ASN A 58 2.46 -0.82 -13.31
CA ASN A 58 3.50 0.07 -12.82
C ASN A 58 4.88 -0.58 -12.71
N THR A 59 5.01 -1.89 -12.99
CA THR A 59 6.30 -2.59 -12.94
C THR A 59 7.05 -2.53 -14.28
N GLN A 60 8.36 -2.82 -14.21
CA GLN A 60 9.19 -3.09 -15.37
C GLN A 60 8.91 -4.49 -15.92
N LYS A 61 9.32 -4.74 -17.19
CA LYS A 61 9.05 -6.02 -17.89
C LYS A 61 9.68 -7.25 -17.23
N ASP A 62 10.73 -7.05 -16.44
CA ASP A 62 11.46 -8.14 -15.77
C ASP A 62 10.92 -8.45 -14.36
N VAL A 63 9.74 -7.93 -14.03
CA VAL A 63 9.07 -8.18 -12.74
C VAL A 63 7.80 -8.97 -12.97
N GLU A 64 7.74 -10.15 -12.36
CA GLU A 64 6.53 -10.99 -12.36
C GLU A 64 5.57 -10.52 -11.25
N VAL A 65 4.29 -10.40 -11.58
CA VAL A 65 3.25 -10.06 -10.59
C VAL A 65 2.33 -11.25 -10.41
N LEU A 66 2.20 -11.72 -9.17
CA LEU A 66 1.43 -12.88 -8.78
C LEU A 66 0.27 -12.46 -7.87
N PHE A 67 -0.90 -13.02 -8.10
CA PHE A 67 -2.04 -12.92 -7.20
C PHE A 67 -2.39 -14.31 -6.66
N GLU A 68 -2.29 -14.49 -5.35
CA GLU A 68 -2.46 -15.79 -4.67
C GLU A 68 -3.52 -15.67 -3.56
N PRO A 69 -4.81 -15.64 -3.92
CA PRO A 69 -5.89 -15.60 -2.94
C PRO A 69 -6.10 -16.99 -2.30
N GLU A 70 -6.41 -17.02 -1.00
CA GLU A 70 -6.81 -18.25 -0.33
C GLU A 70 -8.18 -18.77 -0.82
N ARG A 71 -9.06 -17.86 -1.25
CA ARG A 71 -10.44 -18.14 -1.68
C ARG A 71 -10.73 -17.45 -3.00
N GLU A 72 -11.62 -18.04 -3.79
CA GLU A 72 -12.07 -17.48 -5.07
C GLU A 72 -13.01 -16.27 -4.90
N SER A 73 -13.59 -16.08 -3.74
CA SER A 73 -14.38 -14.91 -3.37
C SER A 73 -14.33 -14.67 -1.86
N LEU A 74 -14.39 -13.41 -1.44
CA LEU A 74 -14.45 -13.04 -0.04
C LEU A 74 -15.21 -11.72 0.14
N LEU A 75 -16.47 -11.83 0.59
CA LEU A 75 -17.32 -10.69 0.91
C LEU A 75 -17.29 -10.43 2.41
N ILE A 76 -16.94 -9.22 2.79
CA ILE A 76 -16.85 -8.78 4.19
C ILE A 76 -17.56 -7.45 4.39
N ARG A 77 -17.84 -7.10 5.63
CA ARG A 77 -18.22 -5.74 6.00
C ARG A 77 -16.98 -4.94 6.31
N SER A 78 -16.75 -3.89 5.54
CA SER A 78 -15.59 -3.00 5.72
C SER A 78 -15.75 -1.72 4.88
N ASN A 79 -14.63 -1.06 4.58
CA ASN A 79 -14.57 0.15 3.76
C ASN A 79 -13.73 -0.13 2.51
N SER A 80 -14.41 -0.40 1.39
CA SER A 80 -13.77 -0.78 0.11
C SER A 80 -12.83 0.31 -0.42
N GLU A 81 -13.22 1.56 -0.32
CA GLU A 81 -12.42 2.71 -0.80
C GLU A 81 -11.10 2.81 -0.04
N ARG A 82 -11.16 2.74 1.29
CA ARG A 82 -9.97 2.87 2.14
C ARG A 82 -9.04 1.66 2.04
N ILE A 83 -9.59 0.45 1.92
CA ILE A 83 -8.78 -0.75 1.67
C ILE A 83 -8.09 -0.64 0.31
N SER A 84 -8.82 -0.24 -0.74
CA SER A 84 -8.25 -0.01 -2.08
C SER A 84 -7.12 1.03 -2.04
N GLN A 85 -7.31 2.12 -1.31
CA GLN A 85 -6.29 3.16 -1.14
C GLN A 85 -5.00 2.61 -0.52
N VAL A 86 -5.12 1.79 0.54
CA VAL A 86 -3.96 1.13 1.17
C VAL A 86 -3.27 0.19 0.18
N LEU A 87 -4.02 -0.73 -0.43
CA LEU A 87 -3.42 -1.75 -1.30
C LEU A 87 -2.81 -1.15 -2.55
N ASN A 88 -3.42 -0.13 -3.16
CA ASN A 88 -2.84 0.58 -4.29
C ASN A 88 -1.53 1.28 -3.91
N ASN A 89 -1.46 1.90 -2.74
CA ASN A 89 -0.23 2.51 -2.26
C ASN A 89 0.88 1.47 -2.06
N LEU A 90 0.57 0.33 -1.44
CA LEU A 90 1.53 -0.75 -1.25
C LEU A 90 1.97 -1.37 -2.59
N ALA A 91 1.03 -1.55 -3.54
CA ALA A 91 1.31 -2.06 -4.88
C ALA A 91 2.24 -1.12 -5.67
N HIS A 92 1.98 0.19 -5.63
CA HIS A 92 2.86 1.21 -6.24
C HIS A 92 4.25 1.21 -5.60
N ASN A 93 4.35 1.10 -4.28
CA ASN A 93 5.65 1.03 -3.60
C ASN A 93 6.41 -0.22 -4.02
N ALA A 94 5.77 -1.39 -4.04
CA ALA A 94 6.39 -2.64 -4.49
C ALA A 94 6.90 -2.51 -5.94
N ALA A 95 6.08 -1.97 -6.86
CA ALA A 95 6.47 -1.74 -8.25
C ALA A 95 7.65 -0.79 -8.38
N LYS A 96 7.67 0.29 -7.60
CA LYS A 96 8.72 1.30 -7.60
C LYS A 96 10.08 0.78 -7.14
N PHE A 97 10.09 -0.10 -6.13
CA PHE A 97 11.33 -0.58 -5.50
C PHE A 97 11.78 -1.95 -6.00
N THR A 98 11.05 -2.57 -6.93
CA THR A 98 11.40 -3.84 -7.55
C THR A 98 11.73 -3.63 -9.02
N THR A 99 13.00 -3.77 -9.39
CA THR A 99 13.46 -3.62 -10.77
C THR A 99 13.56 -4.96 -11.50
N ARG A 100 13.65 -6.07 -10.77
CA ARG A 100 13.70 -7.45 -11.24
C ARG A 100 13.19 -8.38 -10.15
N GLY A 101 12.59 -9.49 -10.53
CA GLY A 101 12.08 -10.51 -9.62
C GLY A 101 10.57 -10.55 -9.59
N SER A 102 9.94 -10.48 -8.42
CA SER A 102 8.49 -10.64 -8.32
C SER A 102 7.84 -9.74 -7.28
N ILE A 103 6.54 -9.47 -7.52
CA ILE A 103 5.63 -8.87 -6.57
C ILE A 103 4.47 -9.86 -6.40
N ARG A 104 4.12 -10.17 -5.15
CA ARG A 104 3.06 -11.10 -4.82
C ARG A 104 2.03 -10.41 -3.93
N ILE A 105 0.78 -10.45 -4.32
CA ILE A 105 -0.35 -10.04 -3.50
C ILE A 105 -1.13 -11.29 -3.12
N ALA A 106 -1.32 -11.49 -1.84
CA ALA A 106 -2.01 -12.65 -1.30
C ALA A 106 -2.89 -12.25 -0.11
N TYR A 107 -3.89 -13.04 0.21
CA TYR A 107 -4.60 -12.93 1.47
C TYR A 107 -4.92 -14.29 2.05
N SER A 108 -5.02 -14.34 3.37
CA SER A 108 -5.45 -15.50 4.14
C SER A 108 -6.48 -15.11 5.20
N VAL A 109 -7.35 -16.07 5.53
CA VAL A 109 -8.44 -15.89 6.47
C VAL A 109 -8.14 -16.66 7.75
N LEU A 110 -7.94 -15.94 8.84
CA LEU A 110 -7.65 -16.48 10.17
C LEU A 110 -8.95 -16.56 10.97
N GLU A 111 -9.75 -17.60 10.69
CA GLU A 111 -11.11 -17.77 11.27
C GLU A 111 -11.10 -17.76 12.81
N ALA A 112 -10.16 -18.48 13.42
CA ALA A 112 -10.05 -18.57 14.87
C ALA A 112 -9.76 -17.22 15.54
N GLU A 113 -9.04 -16.33 14.84
CA GLU A 113 -8.68 -15.00 15.31
C GLU A 113 -9.67 -13.92 14.86
N LYS A 114 -10.64 -14.29 14.01
CA LYS A 114 -11.56 -13.35 13.33
C LYS A 114 -10.82 -12.23 12.62
N LYS A 115 -9.79 -12.59 11.87
CA LYS A 115 -8.93 -11.66 11.13
C LYS A 115 -8.70 -12.13 9.71
N ILE A 116 -8.33 -11.16 8.87
CA ILE A 116 -7.81 -11.37 7.52
C ILE A 116 -6.43 -10.74 7.48
N GLU A 117 -5.46 -11.45 6.94
CA GLU A 117 -4.16 -10.90 6.61
C GLU A 117 -4.01 -10.78 5.09
N ILE A 118 -3.71 -9.57 4.62
CA ILE A 118 -3.41 -9.28 3.22
C ILE A 118 -1.94 -8.92 3.14
N SER A 119 -1.18 -9.61 2.31
CA SER A 119 0.24 -9.36 2.14
C SER A 119 0.56 -8.81 0.76
N VAL A 120 1.40 -7.79 0.71
CA VAL A 120 2.08 -7.31 -0.49
C VAL A 120 3.56 -7.59 -0.28
N THR A 121 4.09 -8.53 -1.05
CA THR A 121 5.47 -9.03 -0.93
C THR A 121 6.22 -8.71 -2.21
N ASP A 122 7.38 -8.10 -2.10
CA ASP A 122 8.27 -7.85 -3.22
C ASP A 122 9.68 -8.42 -2.98
N THR A 123 10.42 -8.65 -4.05
CA THR A 123 11.82 -9.05 -4.02
C THR A 123 12.75 -7.88 -4.38
N GLY A 124 12.33 -6.66 -4.05
CA GLY A 124 13.06 -5.44 -4.33
C GLY A 124 14.18 -5.14 -3.33
N THR A 125 14.47 -3.86 -3.17
CA THR A 125 15.58 -3.40 -2.30
C THR A 125 15.36 -3.67 -0.82
N GLY A 126 14.13 -3.94 -0.39
CA GLY A 126 13.77 -4.11 1.02
C GLY A 126 13.90 -2.81 1.84
N ILE A 127 13.65 -2.94 3.13
CA ILE A 127 13.76 -1.85 4.11
C ILE A 127 14.71 -2.29 5.22
N PRO A 128 15.82 -1.56 5.45
CA PRO A 128 16.75 -1.85 6.52
C PRO A 128 16.07 -1.92 7.89
N LYS A 129 16.51 -2.83 8.75
CA LYS A 129 15.85 -3.09 10.04
C LYS A 129 15.72 -1.85 10.93
N ASP A 130 16.73 -1.00 10.92
CA ASP A 130 16.80 0.26 11.69
C ASP A 130 15.86 1.34 11.13
N GLN A 131 15.32 1.15 9.92
CA GLN A 131 14.40 2.10 9.26
C GLN A 131 12.95 1.60 9.22
N GLN A 132 12.66 0.36 9.61
CA GLN A 132 11.34 -0.26 9.45
C GLN A 132 10.23 0.44 10.24
N GLU A 133 10.52 1.04 11.38
CA GLU A 133 9.55 1.88 12.09
C GLU A 133 9.51 3.30 11.52
N ALA A 134 10.65 3.87 11.17
CA ALA A 134 10.75 5.24 10.67
C ALA A 134 10.01 5.43 9.32
N VAL A 135 9.88 4.40 8.47
CA VAL A 135 9.15 4.52 7.19
C VAL A 135 7.66 4.82 7.37
N PHE A 136 7.10 4.65 8.57
CA PHE A 136 5.72 5.01 8.90
C PHE A 136 5.60 6.41 9.52
N GLU A 137 6.72 7.12 9.73
CA GLU A 137 6.71 8.50 10.19
C GLU A 137 6.38 9.45 9.03
N ARG A 138 5.65 10.52 9.35
CA ARG A 138 5.26 11.53 8.35
C ARG A 138 6.50 12.21 7.77
N PHE A 139 6.55 12.34 6.43
CA PHE A 139 7.64 12.95 5.65
C PHE A 139 8.98 12.21 5.69
N TYR A 140 9.02 11.01 6.27
CA TYR A 140 10.23 10.20 6.25
C TYR A 140 10.47 9.62 4.86
N LYS A 141 11.73 9.65 4.42
CA LYS A 141 12.21 9.02 3.20
C LYS A 141 13.54 8.34 3.49
N MET A 142 13.68 7.08 3.10
CA MET A 142 14.94 6.35 3.26
C MET A 142 16.11 7.01 2.51
N ASN A 143 15.79 7.72 1.42
CA ASN A 143 16.75 8.48 0.62
C ASN A 143 16.06 9.76 0.13
N SER A 144 16.75 10.89 0.27
CA SER A 144 16.25 12.22 -0.16
C SER A 144 16.00 12.33 -1.67
N PHE A 145 16.65 11.48 -2.47
CA PHE A 145 16.46 11.43 -3.93
C PHE A 145 15.29 10.55 -4.36
N THR A 146 14.67 9.80 -3.43
CA THR A 146 13.52 8.95 -3.75
C THR A 146 12.29 9.82 -3.98
N GLN A 147 11.67 9.71 -5.18
CA GLN A 147 10.40 10.37 -5.48
C GLN A 147 9.30 9.94 -4.50
N GLY A 148 8.44 10.87 -4.14
CA GLY A 148 7.29 10.65 -3.27
C GLY A 148 7.19 11.67 -2.16
N THR A 149 6.05 11.69 -1.46
CA THR A 149 5.73 12.67 -0.43
C THR A 149 6.25 12.30 0.96
N GLY A 150 6.55 11.02 1.19
CA GLY A 150 6.82 10.48 2.53
C GLY A 150 5.57 10.36 3.40
N LEU A 151 4.38 10.42 2.80
CA LEU A 151 3.11 10.34 3.50
C LEU A 151 2.31 9.06 3.17
N GLY A 152 2.70 8.29 2.15
CA GLY A 152 1.95 7.12 1.71
C GLY A 152 1.83 6.05 2.80
N LEU A 153 2.92 5.60 3.39
CA LEU A 153 2.89 4.58 4.47
C LEU A 153 2.26 5.09 5.76
N PRO A 154 2.52 6.32 6.24
CA PRO A 154 1.76 6.92 7.35
C PRO A 154 0.24 6.93 7.12
N ILE A 155 -0.22 7.30 5.94
CA ILE A 155 -1.65 7.25 5.56
C ILE A 155 -2.16 5.82 5.62
N CYS A 156 -1.45 4.85 5.05
CA CYS A 156 -1.83 3.44 5.06
C CYS A 156 -1.95 2.89 6.48
N ARG A 157 -1.00 3.20 7.38
CA ARG A 157 -1.04 2.78 8.78
C ARG A 157 -2.24 3.40 9.49
N SER A 158 -2.48 4.70 9.32
CA SER A 158 -3.64 5.39 9.90
C SER A 158 -4.97 4.79 9.44
N ILE A 159 -5.11 4.49 8.15
CA ILE A 159 -6.31 3.82 7.62
C ILE A 159 -6.49 2.45 8.26
N ALA A 160 -5.44 1.61 8.29
CA ALA A 160 -5.50 0.27 8.85
C ALA A 160 -5.96 0.29 10.32
N GLU A 161 -5.38 1.18 11.14
CA GLU A 161 -5.75 1.34 12.55
C GLU A 161 -7.19 1.81 12.72
N LYS A 162 -7.65 2.77 11.91
CA LYS A 162 -9.04 3.28 11.94
C LYS A 162 -10.07 2.31 11.37
N LEU A 163 -9.65 1.30 10.62
CA LEU A 163 -10.47 0.15 10.22
C LEU A 163 -10.51 -0.97 11.28
N GLY A 164 -9.86 -0.77 12.43
CA GLY A 164 -9.76 -1.76 13.51
C GLY A 164 -8.70 -2.84 13.28
N GLY A 165 -7.80 -2.61 12.34
CA GLY A 165 -6.70 -3.50 11.98
C GLY A 165 -5.32 -2.93 12.26
N SER A 166 -4.33 -3.35 11.48
CA SER A 166 -2.95 -2.87 11.57
C SER A 166 -2.21 -3.03 10.26
N LEU A 167 -1.17 -2.24 10.07
CA LEU A 167 -0.21 -2.39 8.97
C LEU A 167 1.20 -2.54 9.56
N ARG A 168 1.91 -3.59 9.16
CA ARG A 168 3.26 -3.89 9.63
C ARG A 168 4.16 -4.41 8.52
N ILE A 169 5.46 -4.33 8.74
CA ILE A 169 6.47 -5.02 7.94
C ILE A 169 6.70 -6.40 8.58
N ASP A 170 6.76 -7.46 7.74
CA ASP A 170 7.20 -8.76 8.18
C ASP A 170 8.73 -8.79 8.28
N THR A 171 9.25 -8.69 9.49
CA THR A 171 10.68 -8.63 9.77
C THR A 171 11.40 -9.95 9.54
N SER A 172 10.67 -11.06 9.37
CA SER A 172 11.23 -12.39 9.07
C SER A 172 11.53 -12.57 7.57
N TYR A 173 10.88 -11.76 6.72
CA TYR A 173 11.13 -11.77 5.29
C TYR A 173 12.34 -10.90 4.94
N THR A 174 13.33 -11.47 4.24
CA THR A 174 14.63 -10.82 4.00
C THR A 174 15.02 -10.68 2.53
N GLU A 175 14.19 -11.17 1.60
CA GLU A 175 14.47 -11.13 0.16
C GLU A 175 13.96 -9.83 -0.53
N GLY A 176 13.40 -8.93 0.23
CA GLY A 176 12.82 -7.67 -0.21
C GLY A 176 11.98 -7.06 0.89
N CYS A 177 10.75 -6.65 0.59
CA CYS A 177 9.79 -6.15 1.56
C CYS A 177 8.51 -6.98 1.54
N ARG A 178 7.98 -7.29 2.73
CA ARG A 178 6.63 -7.84 2.90
C ARG A 178 5.86 -6.96 3.86
N MET A 179 4.84 -6.29 3.32
CA MET A 179 3.85 -5.54 4.10
C MET A 179 2.65 -6.42 4.40
N ILE A 180 2.17 -6.41 5.64
CA ILE A 180 1.00 -7.17 6.08
C ILE A 180 -0.04 -6.19 6.61
N LEU A 181 -1.17 -6.12 5.92
CA LEU A 181 -2.38 -5.44 6.35
C LEU A 181 -3.29 -6.46 7.02
N THR A 182 -3.55 -6.28 8.31
CA THR A 182 -4.50 -7.09 9.07
C THR A 182 -5.81 -6.32 9.22
N LEU A 183 -6.94 -6.98 8.95
CA LEU A 183 -8.28 -6.40 9.08
C LEU A 183 -9.17 -7.34 9.93
N PRO A 184 -10.20 -6.81 10.63
CA PRO A 184 -11.22 -7.63 11.23
C PRO A 184 -11.98 -8.45 10.18
N LEU A 185 -12.26 -9.73 10.48
CA LEU A 185 -13.12 -10.58 9.66
C LEU A 185 -14.56 -10.43 10.15
N ILE A 186 -15.37 -9.74 9.37
CA ILE A 186 -16.82 -9.63 9.57
C ILE A 186 -17.45 -9.97 8.23
N TYR A 187 -18.07 -11.12 8.11
CA TYR A 187 -18.73 -11.54 6.89
C TYR A 187 -19.92 -10.63 6.55
N ALA A 188 -20.12 -10.38 5.26
CA ALA A 188 -21.25 -9.58 4.74
C ALA A 188 -22.57 -10.35 4.79
#